data_20e67ea9df478e5141737c7951b4e1bb
#
_entry.id   20e67ea9df478e5141737c7951b4e1bb
#
_cell.length_a   1.000
_cell.length_b   1.000
_cell.length_c   1.000
_cell.angle_alpha   90.00
_cell.angle_beta   90.00
_cell.angle_gamma   90.00
#
_symmetry.space_group_name_H-M   'P 1'
#
loop_
_entity.id
_entity.type
_entity.pdbx_description
1 polymer ?
#
loop_
_entity_poly.entity_id
_entity_poly.type
_entity_poly.pdbx_seq_one_letter_code
_entity_poly.pdbx_strand_id
1 'polypeptide(L)' 'VSIDRIAYFGDLVAEQPDEPRARYGLAVALRQAERWDEAVDQYRAYLALARDEGAAWGHLAECLAA' A
#
# COMPACT_ATOMS: atom_id res chain seq x y z
N VAL A 1 -14.61 -2.24 14.26
CA VAL A 1 -13.81 -1.15 14.63
C VAL A 1 -12.95 -0.66 13.54
N SER A 2 -13.26 0.45 13.11
CA SER A 2 -12.47 0.99 12.05
C SER A 2 -11.42 1.85 12.64
N ILE A 3 -10.46 1.22 13.22
CA ILE A 3 -9.28 1.96 13.40
C ILE A 3 -8.84 2.36 12.05
N ASP A 4 -8.53 3.58 11.92
CA ASP A 4 -8.11 4.10 10.67
C ASP A 4 -6.75 3.50 10.32
N ARG A 5 -6.79 2.36 9.66
CA ARG A 5 -5.57 1.70 9.22
C ARG A 5 -4.77 2.59 8.28
N ILE A 6 -5.47 3.41 7.53
CA ILE A 6 -4.81 4.35 6.63
C ILE A 6 -3.97 5.33 7.44
N ALA A 7 -4.53 5.89 8.52
CA ALA A 7 -3.76 6.79 9.38
C ALA A 7 -2.61 6.07 10.05
N TYR A 8 -2.87 4.86 10.57
CA TYR A 8 -1.83 4.08 11.25
C TYR A 8 -0.65 3.80 10.33
N PHE A 9 -0.91 3.24 9.16
CA PHE A 9 0.16 2.92 8.23
C PHE A 9 0.75 4.17 7.58
N GLY A 10 -0.07 5.21 7.41
CA GLY A 10 0.43 6.49 6.94
C GLY A 10 1.48 7.07 7.87
N ASP A 11 1.23 7.01 9.18
CA ASP A 11 2.20 7.45 10.17
C ASP A 11 3.46 6.61 10.13
N LEU A 12 3.32 5.29 9.98
CA LEU A 12 4.49 4.42 9.86
C LEU A 12 5.32 4.75 8.63
N VAL A 13 4.68 5.03 7.51
CA VAL A 13 5.38 5.40 6.30
C VAL A 13 6.10 6.73 6.49
N ALA A 14 5.48 7.67 7.19
CA ALA A 14 6.11 8.96 7.46
C ALA A 14 7.36 8.80 8.33
N GLU A 15 7.32 7.89 9.29
CA GLU A 15 8.46 7.64 10.18
C GLU A 15 9.52 6.78 9.53
N GLN A 16 9.10 5.81 8.72
CA GLN A 16 9.99 4.84 8.10
C GLN A 16 9.66 4.69 6.62
N PRO A 17 9.98 5.71 5.80
CA PRO A 17 9.59 5.69 4.39
C PRO A 17 10.24 4.56 3.59
N ASP A 18 11.35 4.00 4.09
CA ASP A 18 12.03 2.91 3.43
C ASP A 18 11.62 1.53 3.92
N GLU A 19 10.61 1.46 4.80
CA GLU A 19 10.15 0.18 5.34
C GLU A 19 9.08 -0.40 4.39
N PRO A 20 9.39 -1.51 3.69
CA PRO A 20 8.44 -2.07 2.72
C PRO A 20 7.13 -2.50 3.35
N ARG A 21 7.17 -3.03 4.57
CA ARG A 21 5.96 -3.51 5.25
C ARG A 21 4.97 -2.38 5.50
N ALA A 22 5.48 -1.20 5.85
CA ALA A 22 4.63 -0.05 6.07
C ALA A 22 3.94 0.38 4.78
N ARG A 23 4.69 0.39 3.68
CA ARG A 23 4.15 0.72 2.37
C ARG A 23 3.08 -0.28 1.95
N TYR A 24 3.36 -1.57 2.11
CA TYR A 24 2.41 -2.60 1.73
C TYR A 24 1.15 -2.52 2.58
N GLY A 25 1.30 -2.34 3.89
CA GLY A 25 0.15 -2.20 4.78
C GLY A 25 -0.72 -1.01 4.41
N LEU A 26 -0.10 0.12 4.11
CA LEU A 26 -0.87 1.30 3.68
C LEU A 26 -1.58 1.03 2.36
N ALA A 27 -0.91 0.38 1.41
CA ALA A 27 -1.52 0.07 0.13
C ALA A 27 -2.76 -0.81 0.29
N VAL A 28 -2.66 -1.85 1.13
CA VAL A 28 -3.79 -2.73 1.38
C VAL A 28 -4.95 -1.97 2.02
N ALA A 29 -4.65 -1.11 2.99
CA ALA A 29 -5.69 -0.34 3.65
C ALA A 29 -6.38 0.62 2.67
N LEU A 30 -5.60 1.25 1.80
CA LEU A 30 -6.16 2.15 0.79
C LEU A 30 -7.02 1.39 -0.22
N ARG A 31 -6.57 0.21 -0.63
CA ARG A 31 -7.33 -0.63 -1.55
C ARG A 31 -8.67 -1.05 -0.93
N GLN A 32 -8.66 -1.43 0.32
CA GLN A 32 -9.89 -1.82 1.02
C GLN A 32 -10.86 -0.65 1.15
N ALA A 33 -10.34 0.56 1.21
CA ALA A 33 -11.16 1.77 1.26
C ALA A 33 -11.54 2.27 -0.14
N GLU A 34 -11.17 1.53 -1.18
CA GLU A 34 -11.42 1.87 -2.59
C GLU A 34 -10.76 3.18 -3.01
N ARG A 35 -9.68 3.53 -2.36
CA ARG A 35 -8.86 4.69 -2.73
C ARG A 35 -7.76 4.21 -3.68
N TRP A 36 -8.19 3.91 -4.91
CA TRP A 36 -7.38 3.15 -5.87
C TRP A 36 -6.10 3.87 -6.29
N ASP A 37 -6.18 5.18 -6.57
CA ASP A 37 -5.00 5.93 -7.02
C ASP A 37 -3.93 5.96 -5.94
N GLU A 38 -4.33 6.18 -4.71
CA GLU A 38 -3.39 6.22 -3.60
C GLU A 38 -2.81 4.83 -3.33
N ALA A 39 -3.64 3.78 -3.46
CA ALA A 39 -3.16 2.42 -3.29
C ALA A 39 -2.11 2.07 -4.33
N VAL A 40 -2.32 2.47 -5.58
CA VAL A 40 -1.36 2.25 -6.65
C VAL A 40 -0.02 2.89 -6.30
N ASP A 41 -0.03 4.12 -5.79
CA ASP A 41 1.20 4.81 -5.41
C ASP A 41 1.96 4.04 -4.35
N GLN A 42 1.25 3.50 -3.36
CA GLN A 42 1.91 2.76 -2.28
C GLN A 42 2.42 1.40 -2.74
N TYR A 43 1.69 0.71 -3.60
CA TYR A 43 2.18 -0.55 -4.17
C TYR A 43 3.43 -0.33 -5.02
N ARG A 44 3.47 0.75 -5.79
CA ARG A 44 4.66 1.09 -6.57
C ARG A 44 5.85 1.39 -5.68
N ALA A 45 5.63 2.13 -4.59
CA ALA A 45 6.68 2.42 -3.62
C ALA A 45 7.18 1.13 -2.97
N TYR A 46 6.26 0.23 -2.63
CA TYR A 46 6.63 -1.07 -2.07
C TYR A 46 7.51 -1.87 -3.04
N LEU A 47 7.11 -1.92 -4.30
CA LEU A 47 7.85 -2.70 -5.30
C LEU A 47 9.22 -2.11 -5.58
N ALA A 48 9.40 -0.82 -5.37
CA ALA A 48 10.71 -0.19 -5.49
C ALA A 48 11.62 -0.56 -4.32
N LEU A 49 11.05 -0.83 -3.16
CA LEU A 49 11.82 -1.18 -1.96
C LEU A 49 12.04 -2.68 -1.81
N ALA A 50 11.07 -3.47 -2.24
CA ALA A 50 11.11 -4.91 -2.07
C ALA A 50 10.76 -5.59 -3.37
N ARG A 51 11.42 -6.69 -3.66
CA ARG A 51 11.10 -7.45 -4.86
C ARG A 51 10.08 -8.50 -4.51
N ASP A 52 8.85 -8.21 -4.77
CA ASP A 52 7.76 -9.13 -4.56
C ASP A 52 7.13 -9.39 -5.93
N GLU A 53 7.34 -10.57 -6.47
CA GLU A 53 6.89 -10.90 -7.82
C GLU A 53 5.51 -11.53 -7.84
N GLY A 54 4.83 -11.56 -6.70
CA GLY A 54 3.56 -12.24 -6.61
C GLY A 54 2.43 -11.32 -6.22
N ALA A 55 2.13 -11.29 -4.93
CA ALA A 55 0.91 -10.67 -4.42
C ALA A 55 0.79 -9.19 -4.75
N ALA A 56 1.88 -8.43 -4.57
CA ALA A 56 1.80 -6.98 -4.78
C ALA A 56 1.52 -6.62 -6.23
N TRP A 57 2.09 -7.34 -7.19
CA TRP A 57 1.79 -7.11 -8.59
C TRP A 57 0.33 -7.40 -8.91
N GLY A 58 -0.21 -8.47 -8.33
CA GLY A 58 -1.62 -8.79 -8.50
C GLY A 58 -2.52 -7.70 -7.92
N HIS A 59 -2.21 -7.23 -6.74
CA HIS A 59 -2.97 -6.16 -6.10
C HIS A 59 -2.88 -4.85 -6.88
N LEU A 60 -1.71 -4.54 -7.42
CA LEU A 60 -1.53 -3.37 -8.25
C LEU A 60 -2.40 -3.46 -9.50
N ALA A 61 -2.41 -4.61 -10.14
CA ALA A 61 -3.23 -4.81 -11.33
C ALA A 61 -4.72 -4.63 -11.02
N GLU A 62 -5.18 -5.14 -9.89
CA GLU A 62 -6.55 -4.93 -9.44
C GLU A 62 -6.88 -3.45 -9.31
N CYS A 63 -6.00 -2.69 -8.69
CA CYS A 63 -6.21 -1.26 -8.50
C CYS A 63 -6.24 -0.51 -9.82
N LEU A 64 -5.38 -0.89 -10.75
CA LEU A 64 -5.33 -0.22 -12.06
C LEU A 64 -6.55 -0.56 -12.91
N ALA A 65 -7.15 -1.72 -12.70
CA ALA A 65 -8.34 -2.15 -13.43
C ALA A 65 -9.62 -1.58 -12.85
N ALA A 66 -9.60 -1.10 -11.64
CA ALA A 66 -10.81 -0.61 -10.96
C ALA A 66 -11.30 0.79 -11.47
#